data_f9c27755e872de517a275625987f3422
#
_entry.id   f9c27755e872de517a275625987f3422
#
_cell.length_a   1.000
_cell.length_b   1.000
_cell.length_c   1.000
_cell.angle_alpha   90.00
_cell.angle_beta   90.00
_cell.angle_gamma   90.00
#
_symmetry.space_group_name_H-M   'P 1'
#
loop_
_entity.id
_entity.type
_entity.pdbx_description
1 polymer ?
#
loop_
_entity_poly.entity_id
_entity_poly.type
_entity_poly.pdbx_seq_one_letter_code
_entity_poly.pdbx_strand_id
1 'polypeptide(L)'
;MPLFRIFLNNFKFYGFFNYSKIILSEIFYQILLLRFSDYKTNTKFKYFKNHYNSINIPTPYYFLKLIHSIIKNEKKDIFIDFGCGNGRVLNFFSNQFLLLLGFDINLKYLSIKNKKNIIAKKINLRNISKIKYEFSNLKKKSKILYFYDPFDEQLTKKIIEKFSDNGDLIVLINLNINMNKKYQIIFKKQFYNKKRNIKILRKN
;
A
#
# COMPACT_ATOMS: atom_id res chain seq x y z
N MET A 1 14.71 -4.67 -25.18
CA MET A 1 15.25 -4.53 -23.80
C MET A 1 14.31 -3.70 -22.90
N PRO A 2 13.15 -4.19 -22.54
CA PRO A 2 12.21 -3.40 -21.71
C PRO A 2 12.64 -3.29 -20.24
N LEU A 3 13.28 -4.32 -19.66
CA LEU A 3 13.72 -4.33 -18.26
C LEU A 3 14.79 -3.27 -17.94
N PHE A 4 15.74 -3.05 -18.82
CA PHE A 4 16.80 -2.04 -18.65
C PHE A 4 16.23 -0.61 -18.66
N ARG A 5 15.21 -0.35 -19.46
CA ARG A 5 14.52 0.94 -19.51
C ARG A 5 13.70 1.22 -18.25
N ILE A 6 13.06 0.17 -17.69
CA ILE A 6 12.39 0.23 -16.39
C ILE A 6 13.40 0.47 -15.28
N PHE A 7 14.56 -0.17 -15.35
CA PHE A 7 15.67 0.01 -14.42
C PHE A 7 16.15 1.47 -14.42
N LEU A 8 16.50 2.04 -15.57
CA LEU A 8 16.97 3.42 -15.69
C LEU A 8 15.92 4.45 -15.25
N ASN A 9 14.65 4.23 -15.57
CA ASN A 9 13.59 5.14 -15.16
C ASN A 9 13.41 5.16 -13.62
N ASN A 10 13.45 4.01 -12.98
CA ASN A 10 13.34 3.94 -11.53
C ASN A 10 14.55 4.56 -10.82
N PHE A 11 15.74 4.46 -11.42
CA PHE A 11 16.95 5.11 -10.93
C PHE A 11 16.78 6.63 -10.79
N LYS A 12 16.19 7.28 -11.77
CA LYS A 12 15.89 8.73 -11.76
C LYS A 12 14.89 9.12 -10.65
N PHE A 13 14.05 8.19 -10.19
CA PHE A 13 13.05 8.48 -9.16
C PHE A 13 13.56 8.33 -7.73
N TYR A 14 14.41 7.33 -7.49
CA TYR A 14 14.80 6.97 -6.12
C TYR A 14 16.24 7.38 -5.77
N GLY A 15 17.08 7.68 -6.75
CA GLY A 15 18.52 7.86 -6.61
C GLY A 15 19.27 6.53 -6.38
N PHE A 16 20.57 6.53 -6.61
CA PHE A 16 21.39 5.30 -6.64
C PHE A 16 21.26 4.44 -5.38
N PHE A 17 21.52 5.01 -4.22
CA PHE A 17 21.53 4.27 -2.97
C PHE A 17 20.16 3.68 -2.57
N ASN A 18 19.09 4.45 -2.73
CA ASN A 18 17.76 3.96 -2.41
C ASN A 18 17.29 2.89 -3.40
N TYR A 19 17.64 3.06 -4.68
CA TYR A 19 17.27 2.10 -5.70
C TYR A 19 18.02 0.77 -5.54
N SER A 20 19.31 0.81 -5.20
CA SER A 20 20.09 -0.38 -4.86
C SER A 20 19.48 -1.13 -3.66
N LYS A 21 19.06 -0.42 -2.61
CA LYS A 21 18.35 -1.02 -1.46
C LYS A 21 17.02 -1.66 -1.87
N ILE A 22 16.28 -1.03 -2.77
CA ILE A 22 15.03 -1.59 -3.31
C ILE A 22 15.32 -2.91 -4.04
N ILE A 23 16.27 -2.93 -4.97
CA ILE A 23 16.63 -4.13 -5.74
C ILE A 23 17.10 -5.24 -4.81
N LEU A 24 18.07 -4.97 -3.94
CA LEU A 24 18.60 -5.97 -3.02
C LEU A 24 17.49 -6.55 -2.12
N SER A 25 16.58 -5.70 -1.65
CA SER A 25 15.45 -6.18 -0.84
C SER A 25 14.50 -7.06 -1.65
N GLU A 26 14.22 -6.73 -2.91
CA GLU A 26 13.37 -7.55 -3.78
C GLU A 26 14.00 -8.92 -4.03
N ILE A 27 15.29 -8.96 -4.40
CA ILE A 27 16.02 -10.21 -4.62
C ILE A 27 16.01 -11.07 -3.36
N PHE A 28 16.37 -10.50 -2.21
CA PHE A 28 16.41 -11.20 -0.93
C PHE A 28 15.05 -11.81 -0.57
N TYR A 29 13.98 -11.02 -0.65
CA TYR A 29 12.66 -11.51 -0.29
C TYR A 29 12.06 -12.48 -1.29
N GLN A 30 12.38 -12.36 -2.56
CA GLN A 30 11.96 -13.34 -3.56
C GLN A 30 12.62 -14.70 -3.34
N ILE A 31 13.92 -14.71 -3.02
CA ILE A 31 14.65 -15.93 -2.69
C ILE A 31 14.13 -16.52 -1.38
N LEU A 32 14.06 -15.72 -0.31
CA LEU A 32 13.66 -16.17 1.01
C LEU A 32 12.23 -16.71 1.05
N LEU A 33 11.32 -16.09 0.30
CA LEU A 33 9.91 -16.45 0.29
C LEU A 33 9.54 -17.42 -0.84
N LEU A 34 10.51 -17.81 -1.69
CA LEU A 34 10.29 -18.60 -2.92
C LEU A 34 9.17 -18.00 -3.79
N ARG A 35 9.11 -16.66 -3.83
CA ARG A 35 8.01 -15.92 -4.45
C ARG A 35 8.38 -15.33 -5.80
N PHE A 36 8.96 -16.13 -6.68
CA PHE A 36 9.18 -15.73 -8.08
C PHE A 36 7.87 -15.43 -8.83
N SER A 37 6.73 -15.84 -8.28
CA SER A 37 5.40 -15.63 -8.87
C SER A 37 4.84 -14.22 -8.72
N ASP A 38 5.37 -13.38 -7.82
CA ASP A 38 4.85 -12.02 -7.60
C ASP A 38 4.97 -11.13 -8.85
N TYR A 39 5.88 -11.47 -9.77
CA TYR A 39 6.09 -10.80 -11.07
C TYR A 39 5.48 -11.55 -12.25
N LYS A 40 4.91 -12.74 -12.05
CA LYS A 40 4.18 -13.47 -13.12
C LYS A 40 2.83 -12.83 -13.47
N THR A 41 2.52 -11.67 -12.94
CA THR A 41 1.39 -10.89 -13.43
C THR A 41 1.69 -10.53 -14.87
N ASN A 42 1.03 -11.27 -15.77
CA ASN A 42 1.13 -11.18 -17.21
C ASN A 42 1.37 -9.75 -17.69
N THR A 43 2.54 -9.53 -18.24
CA THR A 43 2.99 -8.30 -18.90
C THR A 43 2.26 -8.03 -20.23
N LYS A 44 1.13 -8.63 -20.48
CA LYS A 44 0.20 -8.13 -21.49
C LYS A 44 -0.46 -6.87 -20.95
N PHE A 45 0.37 -5.83 -20.80
CA PHE A 45 -0.06 -4.47 -20.57
C PHE A 45 -0.86 -3.99 -21.78
N LYS A 46 -2.16 -4.23 -21.77
CA LYS A 46 -3.04 -3.36 -22.52
C LYS A 46 -3.03 -2.04 -21.75
N TYR A 47 -2.34 -1.06 -22.32
CA TYR A 47 -2.50 0.34 -21.96
C TYR A 47 -3.98 0.68 -22.17
N PHE A 48 -4.77 0.53 -21.13
CA PHE A 48 -6.10 1.10 -21.13
C PHE A 48 -5.92 2.62 -21.06
N LYS A 49 -6.27 3.29 -22.13
CA LYS A 49 -6.25 4.75 -22.29
C LYS A 49 -7.09 5.51 -21.25
N ASN A 50 -7.79 4.84 -20.37
CA ASN A 50 -8.59 5.43 -19.32
C ASN A 50 -7.79 5.46 -18.02
N HIS A 51 -7.44 6.63 -17.56
CA HIS A 51 -6.58 7.02 -16.42
C HIS A 51 -6.90 6.41 -15.04
N TYR A 52 -7.63 5.32 -14.93
CA TYR A 52 -8.16 4.80 -13.67
C TYR A 52 -7.76 3.37 -13.32
N ASN A 53 -7.06 2.69 -14.21
CA ASN A 53 -6.48 1.39 -13.91
C ASN A 53 -4.97 1.56 -13.79
N SER A 54 -4.52 1.94 -12.61
CA SER A 54 -3.09 1.91 -12.30
C SER A 54 -2.56 0.50 -12.54
N ILE A 55 -1.41 0.43 -13.19
CA ILE A 55 -0.66 -0.81 -13.32
C ILE A 55 -0.48 -1.35 -11.90
N ASN A 56 -0.83 -2.62 -11.67
CA ASN A 56 -0.61 -3.26 -10.38
C ASN A 56 0.90 -3.38 -10.12
N ILE A 57 1.48 -2.32 -9.55
CA ILE A 57 2.89 -2.27 -9.16
C ILE A 57 2.93 -2.68 -7.69
N PRO A 58 3.51 -3.84 -7.36
CA PRO A 58 3.60 -4.26 -5.97
C PRO A 58 4.51 -3.32 -5.18
N THR A 59 4.11 -2.99 -3.95
CA THR A 59 4.95 -2.19 -3.04
C THR A 59 6.30 -2.85 -2.82
N PRO A 60 7.43 -2.14 -3.02
CA PRO A 60 8.76 -2.68 -2.76
C PRO A 60 8.94 -3.16 -1.32
N TYR A 61 9.59 -4.30 -1.12
CA TYR A 61 9.86 -4.84 0.22
C TYR A 61 10.69 -3.89 1.09
N TYR A 62 11.57 -3.10 0.48
CA TYR A 62 12.30 -2.03 1.18
C TYR A 62 11.35 -1.03 1.88
N PHE A 63 10.24 -0.66 1.21
CA PHE A 63 9.25 0.25 1.79
C PHE A 63 8.47 -0.44 2.91
N LEU A 64 8.10 -1.70 2.72
CA LEU A 64 7.40 -2.47 3.74
C LEU A 64 8.24 -2.62 5.02
N LYS A 65 9.55 -2.92 4.88
CA LYS A 65 10.49 -2.95 6.02
C LYS A 65 10.59 -1.62 6.74
N LEU A 66 10.73 -0.53 5.97
CA LEU A 66 10.81 0.81 6.54
C LEU A 66 9.54 1.19 7.30
N ILE A 67 8.38 0.93 6.72
CA ILE A 67 7.09 1.17 7.36
C ILE A 67 6.98 0.31 8.63
N HIS A 68 7.29 -0.98 8.52
CA HIS A 68 7.28 -1.89 9.66
C HIS A 68 8.14 -1.40 10.82
N SER A 69 9.37 -0.91 10.57
CA SER A 69 10.26 -0.41 11.64
C SER A 69 9.65 0.74 12.43
N ILE A 70 8.73 1.50 11.83
CA ILE A 70 8.08 2.66 12.45
C ILE A 70 6.81 2.22 13.19
N ILE A 71 5.99 1.35 12.56
CA ILE A 71 4.67 0.98 13.10
C ILE A 71 4.70 -0.22 14.04
N LYS A 72 5.81 -0.98 14.13
CA LYS A 72 5.90 -2.23 14.91
C LYS A 72 5.56 -2.08 16.40
N ASN A 73 5.80 -0.89 16.96
CA ASN A 73 5.51 -0.59 18.37
C ASN A 73 4.10 0.02 18.58
N GLU A 74 3.39 0.26 17.49
CA GLU A 74 2.03 0.81 17.55
C GLU A 74 1.04 -0.32 17.78
N LYS A 75 0.37 -0.29 18.91
CA LYS A 75 -0.67 -1.29 19.25
C LYS A 75 -1.91 -1.06 18.38
N LYS A 76 -1.94 -1.66 17.18
CA LYS A 76 -3.05 -1.59 16.23
C LYS A 76 -3.59 -2.98 15.95
N ASP A 77 -4.91 -3.07 15.90
CA ASP A 77 -5.62 -4.35 15.73
C ASP A 77 -5.77 -4.70 14.25
N ILE A 78 -6.00 -3.69 13.43
CA ILE A 78 -6.44 -3.86 12.05
C ILE A 78 -5.50 -3.14 11.09
N PHE A 79 -5.12 -3.82 10.01
CA PHE A 79 -4.41 -3.24 8.88
C PHE A 79 -5.31 -3.29 7.63
N ILE A 80 -5.45 -2.17 6.92
CA ILE A 80 -6.35 -2.04 5.78
C ILE A 80 -5.57 -1.54 4.58
N ASP A 81 -5.50 -2.35 3.52
CA ASP A 81 -4.81 -2.07 2.27
C ASP A 81 -5.82 -1.68 1.18
N PHE A 82 -5.82 -0.40 0.83
CA PHE A 82 -6.66 0.16 -0.23
C PHE A 82 -5.93 0.08 -1.58
N GLY A 83 -6.35 -0.83 -2.44
CA GLY A 83 -5.67 -1.20 -3.67
C GLY A 83 -4.70 -2.34 -3.43
N CYS A 84 -5.16 -3.42 -2.80
CA CYS A 84 -4.30 -4.51 -2.33
C CYS A 84 -3.66 -5.35 -3.44
N GLY A 85 -4.11 -5.21 -4.69
CA GLY A 85 -3.54 -5.86 -5.85
C GLY A 85 -3.35 -7.37 -5.68
N ASN A 86 -2.09 -7.82 -5.74
CA ASN A 86 -1.73 -9.23 -5.54
C ASN A 86 -1.64 -9.67 -4.07
N GLY A 87 -1.90 -8.78 -3.10
CA GLY A 87 -1.89 -9.08 -1.68
C GLY A 87 -0.50 -9.13 -1.03
N ARG A 88 0.55 -8.62 -1.69
CA ARG A 88 1.93 -8.61 -1.12
C ARG A 88 1.97 -7.96 0.24
N VAL A 89 1.36 -6.79 0.40
CA VAL A 89 1.33 -6.01 1.64
C VAL A 89 0.63 -6.80 2.75
N LEU A 90 -0.55 -7.35 2.46
CA LEU A 90 -1.31 -8.17 3.41
C LEU A 90 -0.49 -9.38 3.87
N ASN A 91 0.17 -10.07 2.94
CA ASN A 91 1.02 -11.20 3.28
C ASN A 91 2.23 -10.81 4.13
N PHE A 92 2.86 -9.65 3.85
CA PHE A 92 4.01 -9.17 4.61
C PHE A 92 3.65 -8.89 6.07
N PHE A 93 2.53 -8.23 6.30
CA PHE A 93 2.06 -7.86 7.64
C PHE A 93 1.21 -8.92 8.35
N SER A 94 0.99 -10.07 7.74
CA SER A 94 0.03 -11.08 8.22
C SER A 94 0.24 -11.64 9.64
N ASN A 95 1.45 -11.57 10.17
CA ASN A 95 1.75 -12.05 11.53
C ASN A 95 1.69 -10.93 12.57
N GLN A 96 1.34 -9.70 12.18
CA GLN A 96 1.48 -8.53 13.06
C GLN A 96 0.13 -7.94 13.48
N PHE A 97 -0.94 -8.31 12.79
CA PHE A 97 -2.27 -7.74 13.03
C PHE A 97 -3.30 -8.85 13.26
N LEU A 98 -4.29 -8.57 14.10
CA LEU A 98 -5.40 -9.49 14.34
C LEU A 98 -6.25 -9.68 13.08
N LEU A 99 -6.41 -8.61 12.30
CA LEU A 99 -7.17 -8.62 11.06
C LEU A 99 -6.49 -7.78 9.99
N LEU A 100 -6.38 -8.34 8.80
CA LEU A 100 -5.93 -7.61 7.61
C LEU A 100 -7.04 -7.60 6.57
N LEU A 101 -7.41 -6.41 6.12
CA LEU A 101 -8.42 -6.22 5.08
C LEU A 101 -7.75 -5.69 3.82
N GLY A 102 -8.08 -6.29 2.69
CA GLY A 102 -7.67 -5.80 1.37
C GLY A 102 -8.86 -5.40 0.53
N PHE A 103 -8.82 -4.24 -0.08
CA PHE A 103 -9.83 -3.80 -1.03
C PHE A 103 -9.20 -3.55 -2.39
N ASP A 104 -9.76 -4.14 -3.44
CA ASP A 104 -9.34 -3.90 -4.82
C ASP A 104 -10.51 -4.05 -5.78
N ILE A 105 -10.44 -3.40 -6.93
CA ILE A 105 -11.42 -3.54 -8.01
C ILE A 105 -11.29 -4.90 -8.72
N ASN A 106 -10.09 -5.48 -8.69
CA ASN A 106 -9.77 -6.72 -9.35
C ASN A 106 -8.91 -7.66 -8.49
N LEU A 107 -9.50 -8.74 -8.00
CA LEU A 107 -8.82 -9.75 -7.21
C LEU A 107 -8.27 -10.94 -8.02
N LYS A 108 -8.26 -10.86 -9.37
CA LYS A 108 -7.80 -11.96 -10.23
C LYS A 108 -6.36 -12.40 -9.94
N TYR A 109 -5.53 -11.46 -9.50
CA TYR A 109 -4.10 -11.71 -9.24
C TYR A 109 -3.78 -11.86 -7.75
N LEU A 110 -4.81 -11.93 -6.91
CA LEU A 110 -4.64 -12.05 -5.48
C LEU A 110 -3.97 -13.39 -5.13
N SER A 111 -2.82 -13.33 -4.49
CA SER A 111 -2.08 -14.49 -3.99
C SER A 111 -1.90 -14.37 -2.48
N ILE A 112 -2.94 -14.70 -1.75
CA ILE A 112 -2.90 -14.73 -0.28
C ILE A 112 -2.56 -16.15 0.16
N LYS A 113 -1.52 -16.29 1.00
CA LYS A 113 -1.29 -17.54 1.73
C LYS A 113 -2.50 -17.75 2.65
N ASN A 114 -3.04 -18.96 2.70
CA ASN A 114 -4.19 -19.34 3.53
C ASN A 114 -3.97 -18.94 5.00
N LYS A 115 -4.25 -17.69 5.33
CA LYS A 115 -4.22 -17.15 6.68
C LYS A 115 -5.60 -16.66 7.05
N LYS A 116 -6.13 -17.21 8.13
CA LYS A 116 -7.50 -16.95 8.62
C LYS A 116 -7.77 -15.47 8.94
N ASN A 117 -6.70 -14.68 9.18
CA ASN A 117 -6.81 -13.26 9.53
C ASN A 117 -6.72 -12.31 8.32
N ILE A 118 -6.65 -12.81 7.09
CA ILE A 118 -6.64 -11.97 5.88
C ILE A 118 -7.96 -12.12 5.13
N ILE A 119 -8.64 -11.00 4.92
CA ILE A 119 -9.87 -10.92 4.14
C ILE A 119 -9.65 -9.92 3.00
N ALA A 120 -9.80 -10.38 1.76
CA ALA A 120 -9.77 -9.49 0.61
C ALA A 120 -11.15 -9.44 -0.07
N LYS A 121 -11.58 -8.22 -0.42
CA LYS A 121 -12.89 -7.96 -1.01
C LYS A 121 -12.79 -7.18 -2.30
N LYS A 122 -13.54 -7.62 -3.31
CA LYS A 122 -13.67 -6.90 -4.58
C LYS A 122 -14.61 -5.71 -4.41
N ILE A 123 -14.02 -4.53 -4.30
CA ILE A 123 -14.77 -3.27 -4.11
C ILE A 123 -14.20 -2.19 -5.01
N ASN A 124 -15.08 -1.51 -5.75
CA ASN A 124 -14.73 -0.25 -6.38
C ASN A 124 -14.69 0.83 -5.28
N LEU A 125 -13.51 1.34 -4.98
CA LEU A 125 -13.28 2.30 -3.90
C LEU A 125 -13.96 3.66 -4.13
N ARG A 126 -14.46 3.95 -5.32
CA ARG A 126 -15.35 5.08 -5.58
C ARG A 126 -16.73 4.89 -4.95
N ASN A 127 -17.15 3.64 -4.72
CA ASN A 127 -18.38 3.35 -4.04
C ASN A 127 -18.17 3.37 -2.50
N ILE A 128 -18.16 4.58 -1.96
CA ILE A 128 -17.91 4.83 -0.53
C ILE A 128 -18.97 4.17 0.37
N SER A 129 -20.19 3.98 -0.10
CA SER A 129 -21.24 3.32 0.70
C SER A 129 -20.94 1.84 0.94
N LYS A 130 -20.41 1.11 -0.05
CA LYS A 130 -19.97 -0.27 0.13
C LYS A 130 -18.81 -0.37 1.14
N ILE A 131 -17.86 0.55 1.07
CA ILE A 131 -16.77 0.61 2.04
C ILE A 131 -17.34 0.86 3.45
N LYS A 132 -18.29 1.79 3.59
CA LYS A 132 -18.92 2.09 4.89
C LYS A 132 -19.54 0.85 5.54
N TYR A 133 -20.19 0.01 4.76
CA TYR A 133 -20.75 -1.25 5.25
C TYR A 133 -19.67 -2.16 5.83
N GLU A 134 -18.55 -2.33 5.15
CA GLU A 134 -17.44 -3.15 5.63
C GLU A 134 -16.78 -2.60 6.90
N PHE A 135 -16.80 -1.28 7.06
CA PHE A 135 -16.23 -0.60 8.23
C PHE A 135 -17.19 -0.54 9.42
N SER A 136 -18.50 -0.82 9.26
CA SER A 136 -19.48 -0.71 10.35
C SER A 136 -19.11 -1.58 11.56
N ASN A 137 -18.55 -2.77 11.29
CA ASN A 137 -18.14 -3.72 12.32
C ASN A 137 -16.73 -3.44 12.89
N LEU A 138 -16.01 -2.46 12.34
CA LEU A 138 -14.65 -2.12 12.75
C LEU A 138 -14.57 -0.87 13.63
N LYS A 139 -15.71 -0.25 13.91
CA LYS A 139 -15.79 0.89 14.82
C LYS A 139 -15.20 0.52 16.18
N LYS A 140 -14.43 1.44 16.78
CA LYS A 140 -13.73 1.29 18.06
C LYS A 140 -12.45 0.44 18.03
N LYS A 141 -12.06 -0.17 16.91
CA LYS A 141 -10.77 -0.86 16.80
C LYS A 141 -9.73 0.06 16.21
N SER A 142 -8.53 0.05 16.77
CA SER A 142 -7.41 0.85 16.27
C SER A 142 -6.91 0.32 14.92
N LYS A 143 -6.71 1.23 13.95
CA LYS A 143 -6.47 0.85 12.55
C LYS A 143 -5.21 1.48 11.96
N ILE A 144 -4.66 0.81 10.96
CA ILE A 144 -3.74 1.38 9.99
C ILE A 144 -4.42 1.38 8.63
N LEU A 145 -4.52 2.54 8.00
CA LEU A 145 -5.02 2.72 6.65
C LEU A 145 -3.82 2.88 5.71
N TYR A 146 -3.67 1.98 4.75
CA TYR A 146 -2.52 1.93 3.85
C TYR A 146 -2.93 2.24 2.42
N PHE A 147 -2.16 3.14 1.77
CA PHE A 147 -2.36 3.60 0.41
C PHE A 147 -1.03 3.66 -0.35
N TYR A 148 -0.91 2.88 -1.40
CA TYR A 148 0.22 2.90 -2.31
C TYR A 148 -0.24 3.33 -3.70
N ASP A 149 -0.28 4.66 -3.94
CA ASP A 149 -0.65 5.27 -5.23
C ASP A 149 -1.87 4.58 -5.90
N PRO A 150 -2.97 4.29 -5.17
CA PRO A 150 -4.04 3.42 -5.67
C PRO A 150 -5.03 4.16 -6.55
N PHE A 151 -5.15 5.50 -6.39
CA PHE A 151 -6.12 6.35 -7.07
C PHE A 151 -5.80 7.83 -6.84
N ASP A 152 -6.67 8.73 -7.33
CA ASP A 152 -6.46 10.16 -7.18
C ASP A 152 -6.41 10.63 -5.72
N GLU A 153 -5.73 11.75 -5.47
CA GLU A 153 -5.52 12.29 -4.13
C GLU A 153 -6.83 12.73 -3.47
N GLN A 154 -7.82 13.20 -4.24
CA GLN A 154 -9.10 13.65 -3.68
C GLN A 154 -9.92 12.48 -3.15
N LEU A 155 -9.98 11.37 -3.89
CA LEU A 155 -10.65 10.16 -3.43
C LEU A 155 -9.94 9.57 -2.19
N THR A 156 -8.61 9.54 -2.21
CA THR A 156 -7.80 9.09 -1.06
C THR A 156 -8.12 9.94 0.17
N LYS A 157 -8.13 11.25 0.04
CA LYS A 157 -8.47 12.17 1.13
C LYS A 157 -9.88 11.92 1.68
N LYS A 158 -10.88 11.77 0.82
CA LYS A 158 -12.27 11.44 1.22
C LYS A 158 -12.34 10.12 2.00
N ILE A 159 -11.60 9.10 1.57
CA ILE A 159 -11.57 7.80 2.27
C ILE A 159 -10.94 7.98 3.66
N ILE A 160 -9.80 8.66 3.76
CA ILE A 160 -9.12 8.91 5.03
C ILE A 160 -10.04 9.66 5.98
N GLU A 161 -10.60 10.80 5.56
CA GLU A 161 -11.47 11.63 6.41
C GLU A 161 -12.69 10.88 6.92
N LYS A 162 -13.25 9.97 6.11
CA LYS A 162 -14.47 9.23 6.44
C LYS A 162 -14.23 7.99 7.30
N PHE A 163 -13.10 7.32 7.16
CA PHE A 163 -12.88 6.00 7.74
C PHE A 163 -11.78 5.94 8.80
N SER A 164 -11.02 7.02 9.01
CA SER A 164 -10.07 7.09 10.13
C SER A 164 -10.74 7.64 11.38
N ASP A 165 -10.41 7.04 12.52
CA ASP A 165 -10.79 7.49 13.86
C ASP A 165 -9.55 8.09 14.56
N ASN A 166 -9.76 8.77 15.71
CA ASN A 166 -8.64 9.32 16.49
C ASN A 166 -7.68 8.20 16.91
N GLY A 167 -6.40 8.47 16.82
CA GLY A 167 -5.33 7.52 17.08
C GLY A 167 -4.98 6.59 15.91
N ASP A 168 -5.77 6.54 14.83
CA ASP A 168 -5.45 5.72 13.66
C ASP A 168 -4.20 6.23 12.93
N LEU A 169 -3.47 5.30 12.32
CA LEU A 169 -2.34 5.61 11.46
C LEU A 169 -2.74 5.55 9.98
N ILE A 170 -2.21 6.48 9.22
CA ILE A 170 -2.40 6.55 7.77
C ILE A 170 -1.04 6.49 7.09
N VAL A 171 -0.81 5.45 6.29
CA VAL A 171 0.41 5.26 5.50
C VAL A 171 0.13 5.66 4.06
N LEU A 172 0.82 6.69 3.59
CA LEU A 172 0.71 7.23 2.24
C LEU A 172 2.03 7.04 1.50
N ILE A 173 2.00 6.37 0.36
CA ILE A 173 3.18 6.17 -0.48
C ILE A 173 2.91 6.78 -1.86
N ASN A 174 3.83 7.64 -2.30
CA ASN A 174 3.76 8.40 -3.56
C ASN A 174 2.51 9.31 -3.68
N LEU A 175 1.99 9.76 -2.55
CA LEU A 175 0.82 10.64 -2.47
C LEU A 175 1.21 11.95 -1.77
N ASN A 176 0.88 13.09 -2.40
CA ASN A 176 1.14 14.43 -1.86
C ASN A 176 -0.12 15.08 -1.30
N ILE A 177 -0.84 14.36 -0.47
CA ILE A 177 -2.07 14.84 0.13
C ILE A 177 -1.75 15.78 1.28
N ASN A 178 -2.34 16.98 1.23
CA ASN A 178 -2.35 17.92 2.36
C ASN A 178 -3.57 17.62 3.23
N MET A 179 -3.30 17.09 4.40
CA MET A 179 -4.32 16.84 5.41
C MET A 179 -4.44 18.06 6.34
N ASN A 180 -5.62 18.23 6.94
CA ASN A 180 -5.87 19.33 7.89
C ASN A 180 -5.12 19.09 9.23
N LYS A 181 -5.19 20.07 10.16
CA LYS A 181 -4.50 20.05 11.46
C LYS A 181 -4.86 18.86 12.37
N LYS A 182 -5.90 18.10 12.05
CA LYS A 182 -6.27 16.89 12.80
C LYS A 182 -5.31 15.72 12.54
N TYR A 183 -4.41 15.85 11.57
CA TYR A 183 -3.45 14.80 11.21
C TYR A 183 -2.03 15.28 11.44
N GLN A 184 -1.32 14.63 12.36
CA GLN A 184 0.07 14.87 12.65
C GLN A 184 0.97 13.98 11.81
N ILE A 185 1.99 14.53 11.18
CA ILE A 185 3.03 13.75 10.49
C ILE A 185 3.96 13.16 11.55
N ILE A 186 3.96 11.82 11.69
CA ILE A 186 4.89 11.11 12.58
C ILE A 186 6.13 10.61 11.85
N PHE A 187 6.05 10.45 10.53
CA PHE A 187 7.18 10.08 9.70
C PHE A 187 7.03 10.63 8.27
N LYS A 188 8.14 11.10 7.71
CA LYS A 188 8.21 11.52 6.31
C LYS A 188 9.57 11.15 5.74
N LYS A 189 9.58 10.44 4.62
CA LYS A 189 10.77 10.19 3.80
C LYS A 189 10.49 10.60 2.37
N GLN A 190 11.35 11.45 1.84
CA GLN A 190 11.30 11.89 0.46
C GLN A 190 12.46 11.23 -0.30
N PHE A 191 12.20 10.76 -1.51
CA PHE A 191 13.22 10.22 -2.40
C PHE A 191 13.71 11.30 -3.36
N TYR A 192 14.69 10.97 -4.19
CA TYR A 192 15.31 11.91 -5.14
C TYR A 192 14.28 12.70 -5.97
N ASN A 193 13.27 12.01 -6.50
CA ASN A 193 12.13 12.70 -7.11
C ASN A 193 11.12 13.08 -6.02
N LYS A 194 10.78 14.37 -5.95
CA LYS A 194 9.84 14.91 -4.96
C LYS A 194 8.45 14.27 -4.97
N LYS A 195 8.05 13.67 -6.10
CA LYS A 195 6.79 12.91 -6.22
C LYS A 195 6.85 11.52 -5.57
N ARG A 196 8.06 11.03 -5.22
CA ARG A 196 8.25 9.73 -4.56
C ARG A 196 8.52 9.97 -3.08
N ASN A 197 7.57 9.57 -2.25
CA ASN A 197 7.64 9.80 -0.80
C ASN A 197 6.91 8.69 -0.04
N ILE A 198 7.23 8.60 1.25
CA ILE A 198 6.46 7.86 2.25
C ILE A 198 6.12 8.85 3.35
N LYS A 199 4.84 8.96 3.68
CA LYS A 199 4.34 9.72 4.84
C LYS A 199 3.55 8.78 5.74
N ILE A 200 3.74 8.90 7.05
CA ILE A 200 2.89 8.25 8.03
C ILE A 200 2.29 9.36 8.91
N LEU A 201 0.98 9.37 8.97
CA LEU A 201 0.21 10.35 9.71
C LEU A 201 -0.50 9.65 10.87
N ARG A 202 -0.72 10.39 11.97
CA ARG A 202 -1.64 10.00 13.05
C ARG A 202 -2.79 10.98 13.08
N LYS A 203 -4.01 10.48 13.20
CA LYS A 203 -5.18 11.31 13.43
C LYS A 203 -5.30 11.60 14.93
N ASN A 204 -5.31 12.87 15.28
CA ASN A 204 -5.50 13.37 16.65
C ASN A 204 -6.97 13.41 17.03
#